data_14407ed76218e55d9c7796d7e22339b5
#
_entry.id   14407ed76218e55d9c7796d7e22339b5
#
_cell.length_a   1.000
_cell.length_b   1.000
_cell.length_c   1.000
_cell.angle_alpha   90.00
_cell.angle_beta   90.00
_cell.angle_gamma   90.00
#
_symmetry.space_group_name_H-M   'P 1'
#
loop_
_entity.id
_entity.type
_entity.pdbx_description
1 polymer ?
#
loop_
_entity_poly.entity_id
_entity_poly.type
_entity_poly.pdbx_seq_one_letter_code
_entity_poly.pdbx_strand_id
1 'polypeptide(L)'
;MSFTGRPRITLALFMLAVLGALAPGAGTRAQNAASPTVYTIELVVFRNMSGSGGPEDWGAKAVARGPESPEQPVVTGRFVQSIPAAQFQLNDVAAKLQNTSNYQPIAHFAWQQTASTWGSRAGFTVAKLAGSVPGLSGIIYLERGSYLHLGMSLNYQTSNPPSGLAAPPGTVFNLTESHRVRFRTLSYFDHPAYGVIALVTPGNAATGGR
;
A
#
# COMPACT_ATOMS: atom_id res chain seq x y z
N MET A 1 9.89 -104.07 -9.36
CA MET A 1 11.32 -104.03 -9.70
C MET A 1 11.83 -102.65 -9.19
N SER A 2 12.71 -102.77 -8.27
CA SER A 2 13.49 -101.76 -7.57
C SER A 2 14.15 -100.72 -8.45
N PHE A 3 14.28 -99.47 -7.98
CA PHE A 3 15.56 -98.85 -7.77
C PHE A 3 15.43 -97.56 -7.00
N THR A 4 16.11 -97.52 -5.91
CA THR A 4 16.37 -96.49 -4.94
C THR A 4 17.32 -95.45 -5.50
N GLY A 5 17.03 -94.14 -5.21
CA GLY A 5 17.99 -93.07 -5.40
C GLY A 5 17.74 -91.95 -4.41
N ARG A 6 18.58 -91.90 -3.39
CA ARG A 6 18.53 -90.81 -2.37
C ARG A 6 19.15 -89.53 -2.90
N PRO A 7 18.55 -88.33 -2.58
CA PRO A 7 19.15 -87.09 -2.94
C PRO A 7 20.20 -86.62 -1.91
N ARG A 8 21.24 -85.98 -2.43
CA ARG A 8 22.26 -85.27 -1.68
C ARG A 8 21.77 -83.93 -1.28
N ILE A 9 21.75 -83.66 0.01
CA ILE A 9 21.47 -82.36 0.58
C ILE A 9 22.69 -81.45 0.36
N THR A 10 22.55 -80.43 -0.43
CA THR A 10 23.55 -79.34 -0.56
C THR A 10 23.08 -78.19 0.25
N LEU A 11 23.77 -77.92 1.34
CA LEU A 11 23.54 -76.78 2.23
C LEU A 11 24.06 -75.56 1.54
N ALA A 12 23.15 -74.71 1.01
CA ALA A 12 23.48 -73.38 0.47
C ALA A 12 23.37 -72.35 1.59
N LEU A 13 24.52 -71.82 1.97
CA LEU A 13 24.69 -70.76 2.96
C LEU A 13 24.20 -69.45 2.32
N PHE A 14 23.04 -68.99 2.72
CA PHE A 14 22.54 -67.64 2.31
C PHE A 14 23.22 -66.57 3.16
N MET A 15 24.23 -65.93 2.60
CA MET A 15 24.75 -64.69 3.13
C MET A 15 23.72 -63.59 2.85
N LEU A 16 23.01 -63.09 3.89
CA LEU A 16 22.14 -61.99 3.83
C LEU A 16 22.98 -60.70 3.88
N ALA A 17 23.28 -60.14 2.71
CA ALA A 17 23.89 -58.82 2.60
C ALA A 17 22.82 -57.76 2.90
N VAL A 18 22.87 -57.18 4.10
CA VAL A 18 22.07 -55.97 4.45
C VAL A 18 22.70 -54.79 3.75
N LEU A 19 22.19 -54.47 2.55
CA LEU A 19 22.49 -53.19 1.90
C LEU A 19 21.69 -52.10 2.61
N GLY A 20 22.34 -51.41 3.52
CA GLY A 20 21.78 -50.16 4.11
C GLY A 20 21.64 -49.11 3.03
N ALA A 21 20.41 -48.88 2.57
CA ALA A 21 20.08 -47.75 1.74
C ALA A 21 20.25 -46.46 2.57
N LEU A 22 21.40 -45.80 2.42
CA LEU A 22 21.50 -44.37 2.77
C LEU A 22 20.57 -43.61 1.85
N ALA A 23 19.36 -43.33 2.33
CA ALA A 23 18.50 -42.33 1.70
C ALA A 23 19.22 -40.97 1.82
N PRO A 24 19.53 -40.27 0.70
CA PRO A 24 20.00 -38.91 0.80
C PRO A 24 18.87 -38.10 1.46
N GLY A 25 19.15 -37.59 2.67
CA GLY A 25 18.25 -36.68 3.35
C GLY A 25 17.88 -35.56 2.38
N ALA A 26 16.62 -35.54 1.96
CA ALA A 26 16.05 -34.41 1.27
C ALA A 26 16.13 -33.22 2.23
N GLY A 27 17.27 -32.54 2.19
CA GLY A 27 17.42 -31.26 2.84
C GLY A 27 16.34 -30.36 2.25
N THR A 28 15.27 -30.14 2.99
CA THR A 28 14.33 -29.10 2.73
C THR A 28 15.13 -27.79 2.69
N ARG A 29 15.54 -27.38 1.48
CA ARG A 29 15.95 -26.01 1.25
C ARG A 29 14.75 -25.17 1.69
N ALA A 30 14.83 -24.62 2.90
CA ALA A 30 13.99 -23.51 3.29
C ALA A 30 14.21 -22.48 2.18
N GLN A 31 13.26 -22.37 1.26
CA GLN A 31 13.21 -21.26 0.33
C GLN A 31 13.18 -20.03 1.22
N ASN A 32 14.29 -19.30 1.26
CA ASN A 32 14.32 -17.98 1.83
C ASN A 32 13.30 -17.17 1.05
N ALA A 33 12.06 -17.15 1.53
CA ALA A 33 11.03 -16.27 1.00
C ALA A 33 11.61 -14.86 1.14
N ALA A 34 11.95 -14.25 0.00
CA ALA A 34 12.48 -12.90 -0.02
C ALA A 34 11.54 -12.01 0.81
N SER A 35 12.08 -11.34 1.81
CA SER A 35 11.29 -10.44 2.64
C SER A 35 10.51 -9.47 1.75
N PRO A 36 9.24 -9.23 2.04
CA PRO A 36 8.42 -8.38 1.19
C PRO A 36 9.03 -6.98 1.12
N THR A 37 9.08 -6.42 -0.09
CA THR A 37 9.61 -5.06 -0.30
C THR A 37 8.77 -4.05 0.48
N VAL A 38 9.43 -3.28 1.32
CA VAL A 38 8.82 -2.19 2.09
C VAL A 38 9.00 -0.88 1.32
N TYR A 39 8.00 -0.03 1.39
CA TYR A 39 7.97 1.30 0.78
C TYR A 39 7.67 2.33 1.85
N THR A 40 8.33 3.48 1.77
CA THR A 40 7.96 4.68 2.51
C THR A 40 7.11 5.55 1.61
N ILE A 41 5.94 5.93 2.09
CA ILE A 41 5.02 6.84 1.41
C ILE A 41 4.88 8.09 2.27
N GLU A 42 5.01 9.25 1.67
CA GLU A 42 4.80 10.53 2.32
C GLU A 42 3.83 11.36 1.51
N LEU A 43 2.86 11.97 2.18
CA LEU A 43 1.81 12.75 1.56
C LEU A 43 1.68 14.13 2.22
N VAL A 44 1.57 15.16 1.39
CA VAL A 44 1.09 16.49 1.78
C VAL A 44 -0.27 16.70 1.13
N VAL A 45 -1.32 16.79 1.94
CA VAL A 45 -2.67 17.13 1.50
C VAL A 45 -2.87 18.61 1.74
N PHE A 46 -3.36 19.34 0.73
CA PHE A 46 -3.57 20.77 0.84
C PHE A 46 -4.88 21.18 0.17
N ARG A 47 -5.54 22.16 0.72
CA ARG A 47 -6.72 22.78 0.09
C ARG A 47 -6.29 23.88 -0.87
N ASN A 48 -7.08 24.05 -1.92
CA ASN A 48 -7.02 25.19 -2.82
C ASN A 48 -7.90 26.30 -2.24
N MET A 49 -7.40 27.52 -2.17
CA MET A 49 -8.13 28.66 -1.59
C MET A 49 -8.96 29.39 -2.63
N SER A 50 -8.50 29.47 -3.87
CA SER A 50 -9.17 30.21 -4.94
C SER A 50 -10.07 29.32 -5.79
N GLY A 51 -9.72 28.06 -6.00
CA GLY A 51 -10.45 27.11 -6.83
C GLY A 51 -10.80 27.70 -8.19
N SER A 52 -9.92 27.67 -9.16
CA SER A 52 -10.33 27.94 -10.53
C SER A 52 -11.10 26.74 -11.05
N GLY A 53 -12.42 26.73 -10.85
CA GLY A 53 -13.27 25.85 -11.60
C GLY A 53 -13.11 26.18 -13.07
N GLY A 54 -12.53 25.27 -13.88
CA GLY A 54 -12.69 25.32 -15.32
C GLY A 54 -14.18 25.23 -15.69
N PRO A 55 -14.54 25.14 -16.96
CA PRO A 55 -15.94 25.04 -17.39
C PRO A 55 -16.68 23.79 -16.91
N GLU A 56 -16.02 22.96 -16.12
CA GLU A 56 -16.60 21.78 -15.49
C GLU A 56 -17.42 22.20 -14.28
N ASP A 57 -18.71 21.86 -14.29
CA ASP A 57 -19.63 22.11 -13.19
C ASP A 57 -19.34 21.15 -12.01
N TRP A 58 -18.29 21.46 -11.26
CA TRP A 58 -17.89 20.71 -10.07
C TRP A 58 -18.91 20.89 -8.93
N GLY A 59 -19.70 21.97 -8.95
CA GLY A 59 -20.73 22.25 -7.96
C GLY A 59 -21.90 21.28 -8.04
N ALA A 60 -22.33 20.91 -9.23
CA ALA A 60 -23.45 19.97 -9.42
C ALA A 60 -23.09 18.53 -9.05
N LYS A 61 -21.82 18.13 -9.18
CA LYS A 61 -21.34 16.80 -8.75
C LYS A 61 -21.01 16.73 -7.27
N ALA A 62 -20.90 17.87 -6.61
CA ALA A 62 -20.64 17.95 -5.16
C ALA A 62 -21.89 17.68 -4.32
N VAL A 63 -23.07 17.49 -4.92
CA VAL A 63 -24.28 17.14 -4.21
C VAL A 63 -24.12 15.75 -3.60
N ALA A 64 -23.89 15.77 -2.30
CA ALA A 64 -24.24 14.74 -1.32
C ALA A 64 -24.36 13.29 -1.88
N ARG A 65 -23.30 12.72 -2.38
CA ARG A 65 -23.13 11.29 -2.14
C ARG A 65 -22.79 11.21 -0.65
N GLY A 66 -23.79 10.82 0.13
CA GLY A 66 -23.54 10.30 1.46
C GLY A 66 -22.37 9.32 1.44
N PRO A 67 -21.87 8.84 2.56
CA PRO A 67 -20.64 8.03 2.65
C PRO A 67 -20.82 6.66 1.97
N GLU A 68 -21.04 6.67 0.65
CA GLU A 68 -20.79 5.53 -0.22
C GLU A 68 -19.32 5.57 -0.64
N SER A 69 -18.44 5.45 0.32
CA SER A 69 -17.19 4.78 0.03
C SER A 69 -17.56 3.35 -0.25
N PRO A 70 -17.31 2.80 -1.45
CA PRO A 70 -17.33 1.36 -1.58
C PRO A 70 -16.40 0.85 -0.48
N GLU A 71 -16.89 -0.05 0.37
CA GLU A 71 -16.10 -0.66 1.44
C GLU A 71 -14.89 -1.34 0.79
N GLN A 72 -13.81 -0.58 0.67
CA GLN A 72 -12.57 -1.14 0.17
C GLN A 72 -11.90 -1.85 1.35
N PRO A 73 -11.40 -3.07 1.15
CA PRO A 73 -10.85 -3.83 2.24
C PRO A 73 -9.64 -3.10 2.86
N VAL A 74 -9.75 -2.81 4.14
CA VAL A 74 -8.63 -2.26 4.91
C VAL A 74 -7.70 -3.40 5.30
N VAL A 75 -6.46 -3.36 4.82
CA VAL A 75 -5.46 -4.41 5.03
C VAL A 75 -4.44 -3.95 6.06
N THR A 76 -4.66 -4.31 7.32
CA THR A 76 -3.79 -3.90 8.43
C THR A 76 -2.40 -4.56 8.41
N GLY A 77 -2.29 -5.80 7.91
CA GLY A 77 -1.03 -6.56 7.90
C GLY A 77 0.05 -6.05 6.93
N ARG A 78 -0.25 -5.03 6.11
CA ARG A 78 0.72 -4.42 5.19
C ARG A 78 1.38 -3.15 5.75
N PHE A 79 0.80 -2.59 6.78
CA PHE A 79 1.36 -1.46 7.49
C PHE A 79 2.57 -1.92 8.32
N VAL A 80 3.66 -1.20 8.22
CA VAL A 80 4.89 -1.47 8.98
C VAL A 80 4.98 -0.50 10.15
N GLN A 81 5.08 0.80 9.86
CA GLN A 81 5.19 1.83 10.90
C GLN A 81 4.85 3.23 10.36
N SER A 82 4.51 4.14 11.25
CA SER A 82 4.48 5.57 10.96
C SER A 82 5.88 6.15 10.98
N ILE A 83 6.14 7.15 10.14
CA ILE A 83 7.39 7.89 10.11
C ILE A 83 7.23 9.15 10.96
N PRO A 84 8.15 9.43 11.87
CA PRO A 84 8.12 10.67 12.65
C PRO A 84 8.30 11.91 11.76
N ALA A 85 7.66 13.02 12.12
CA ALA A 85 7.68 14.26 11.34
C ALA A 85 9.12 14.81 11.11
N ALA A 86 10.04 14.56 12.03
CA ALA A 86 11.45 14.94 11.87
C ALA A 86 12.17 14.23 10.70
N GLN A 87 11.58 13.14 10.17
CA GLN A 87 12.14 12.38 9.06
C GLN A 87 11.40 12.64 7.73
N PHE A 88 10.46 13.58 7.71
CA PHE A 88 9.71 13.92 6.50
C PHE A 88 10.61 14.58 5.45
N GLN A 89 10.46 14.17 4.21
CA GLN A 89 11.23 14.64 3.06
C GLN A 89 10.51 15.77 2.31
N LEU A 90 9.19 15.93 2.53
CA LEU A 90 8.36 16.96 1.88
C LEU A 90 8.14 18.21 2.73
N ASN A 91 8.94 18.42 3.79
CA ASN A 91 8.84 19.60 4.65
C ASN A 91 8.95 20.91 3.84
N ASP A 92 9.89 20.97 2.88
CA ASP A 92 10.05 22.15 2.01
C ASP A 92 8.85 22.37 1.10
N VAL A 93 8.22 21.29 0.64
CA VAL A 93 7.01 21.35 -0.18
C VAL A 93 5.84 21.88 0.65
N ALA A 94 5.66 21.34 1.86
CA ALA A 94 4.63 21.81 2.77
C ALA A 94 4.83 23.29 3.14
N ALA A 95 6.06 23.71 3.43
CA ALA A 95 6.39 25.11 3.72
C ALA A 95 6.12 26.03 2.53
N LYS A 96 6.46 25.62 1.30
CA LYS A 96 6.14 26.40 0.10
C LYS A 96 4.64 26.58 -0.09
N LEU A 97 3.83 25.53 0.10
CA LEU A 97 2.37 25.61 0.04
C LEU A 97 1.83 26.56 1.12
N GLN A 98 2.36 26.47 2.34
CA GLN A 98 1.95 27.35 3.46
C GLN A 98 2.24 28.82 3.21
N ASN A 99 3.33 29.13 2.49
CA ASN A 99 3.78 30.49 2.21
C ASN A 99 3.08 31.14 1.00
N THR A 100 2.09 30.45 0.40
CA THR A 100 1.30 30.99 -0.70
C THR A 100 -0.11 31.32 -0.22
N SER A 101 -0.74 32.35 -0.79
CA SER A 101 -2.15 32.68 -0.52
C SER A 101 -3.13 31.69 -1.17
N ASN A 102 -2.66 30.92 -2.17
CA ASN A 102 -3.52 30.07 -2.98
C ASN A 102 -3.72 28.66 -2.40
N TYR A 103 -2.84 28.23 -1.51
CA TYR A 103 -2.87 26.88 -0.96
C TYR A 103 -2.72 26.87 0.55
N GLN A 104 -3.32 25.88 1.20
CA GLN A 104 -3.14 25.66 2.63
C GLN A 104 -2.98 24.18 2.92
N PRO A 105 -1.82 23.72 3.43
CA PRO A 105 -1.68 22.36 3.92
C PRO A 105 -2.70 22.05 5.00
N ILE A 106 -3.36 20.89 4.90
CA ILE A 106 -4.35 20.39 5.87
C ILE A 106 -3.90 19.12 6.54
N ALA A 107 -2.99 18.36 5.90
CA ALA A 107 -2.37 17.18 6.47
C ALA A 107 -0.99 16.95 5.88
N HIS A 108 -0.05 16.48 6.71
CA HIS A 108 1.28 16.01 6.28
C HIS A 108 1.63 14.79 7.11
N PHE A 109 1.81 13.65 6.48
CA PHE A 109 2.07 12.39 7.15
C PHE A 109 2.86 11.42 6.27
N ALA A 110 3.58 10.51 6.92
CA ALA A 110 4.34 9.48 6.24
C ALA A 110 4.27 8.15 7.01
N TRP A 111 4.35 7.05 6.26
CA TRP A 111 4.35 5.70 6.82
C TRP A 111 5.12 4.72 5.94
N GLN A 112 5.38 3.54 6.48
CA GLN A 112 5.92 2.41 5.74
C GLN A 112 4.89 1.31 5.58
N GLN A 113 4.85 0.71 4.40
CA GLN A 113 4.01 -0.45 4.10
C GLN A 113 4.62 -1.34 3.01
N THR A 114 4.09 -2.55 2.90
CA THR A 114 4.26 -3.38 1.70
C THR A 114 3.16 -3.09 0.69
N ALA A 115 3.41 -3.36 -0.60
CA ALA A 115 2.38 -3.20 -1.62
C ALA A 115 1.40 -4.38 -1.62
N SER A 116 0.14 -4.12 -1.95
CA SER A 116 -0.86 -5.12 -2.28
C SER A 116 -0.75 -5.55 -3.74
N THR A 117 -1.47 -6.62 -4.10
CA THR A 117 -1.57 -7.06 -5.49
C THR A 117 -2.33 -6.02 -6.31
N TRP A 118 -1.90 -5.81 -7.55
CA TRP A 118 -2.57 -4.92 -8.50
C TRP A 118 -4.06 -5.24 -8.64
N GLY A 119 -4.89 -4.21 -8.60
CA GLY A 119 -6.34 -4.32 -8.71
C GLY A 119 -7.08 -4.65 -7.42
N SER A 120 -6.38 -4.94 -6.32
CA SER A 120 -7.01 -5.25 -5.03
C SER A 120 -7.61 -4.03 -4.35
N ARG A 121 -7.05 -2.84 -4.62
CA ARG A 121 -7.37 -1.55 -3.97
C ARG A 121 -7.41 -1.62 -2.44
N ALA A 122 -6.70 -2.61 -1.89
CA ALA A 122 -6.60 -2.81 -0.46
C ALA A 122 -5.69 -1.76 0.17
N GLY A 123 -6.21 -0.95 1.08
CA GLY A 123 -5.51 0.20 1.61
C GLY A 123 -5.77 0.47 3.09
N PHE A 124 -5.39 1.66 3.52
CA PHE A 124 -5.55 2.15 4.88
C PHE A 124 -6.41 3.40 4.90
N THR A 125 -7.21 3.55 5.94
CA THR A 125 -7.96 4.79 6.16
C THR A 125 -6.99 5.92 6.54
N VAL A 126 -7.33 7.15 6.15
CA VAL A 126 -6.58 8.34 6.58
C VAL A 126 -6.48 8.41 8.09
N ALA A 127 -7.55 8.06 8.82
CA ALA A 127 -7.56 8.05 10.28
C ALA A 127 -6.49 7.13 10.88
N LYS A 128 -6.18 6.00 10.22
CA LYS A 128 -5.09 5.11 10.65
C LYS A 128 -3.71 5.69 10.37
N LEU A 129 -3.56 6.41 9.27
CA LEU A 129 -2.25 6.90 8.80
C LEU A 129 -1.86 8.24 9.43
N ALA A 130 -2.81 9.16 9.54
CA ALA A 130 -2.60 10.54 9.92
C ALA A 130 -3.31 10.94 11.22
N GLY A 131 -4.05 10.03 11.84
CA GLY A 131 -4.96 10.36 12.92
C GLY A 131 -6.19 11.12 12.42
N SER A 132 -6.88 11.79 13.34
CA SER A 132 -8.06 12.59 12.99
C SER A 132 -7.63 13.91 12.34
N VAL A 133 -7.91 14.06 11.05
CA VAL A 133 -7.74 15.30 10.30
C VAL A 133 -9.12 15.85 9.99
N PRO A 134 -9.48 17.05 10.51
CA PRO A 134 -10.82 17.60 10.32
C PRO A 134 -11.22 17.67 8.84
N GLY A 135 -12.38 17.09 8.53
CA GLY A 135 -12.94 17.09 7.18
C GLY A 135 -12.29 16.13 6.19
N LEU A 136 -11.16 15.48 6.51
CA LEU A 136 -10.49 14.54 5.61
C LEU A 136 -10.77 13.09 6.01
N SER A 137 -11.26 12.29 5.07
CA SER A 137 -11.52 10.87 5.26
C SER A 137 -11.24 10.09 3.98
N GLY A 138 -11.31 8.76 4.06
CA GLY A 138 -11.12 7.92 2.89
C GLY A 138 -9.95 6.95 3.03
N ILE A 139 -9.55 6.39 1.90
CA ILE A 139 -8.59 5.27 1.82
C ILE A 139 -7.45 5.63 0.89
N ILE A 140 -6.23 5.21 1.28
CA ILE A 140 -5.02 5.27 0.47
C ILE A 140 -4.48 3.86 0.33
N TYR A 141 -4.09 3.46 -0.88
CA TYR A 141 -3.59 2.13 -1.18
C TYR A 141 -2.35 2.18 -2.06
N LEU A 142 -1.45 1.22 -1.86
CA LEU A 142 -0.26 1.02 -2.68
C LEU A 142 -0.32 -0.39 -3.27
N GLU A 143 -0.29 -0.47 -4.59
CA GLU A 143 -0.40 -1.71 -5.33
C GLU A 143 0.81 -1.96 -6.21
N ARG A 144 1.15 -3.22 -6.39
CA ARG A 144 2.23 -3.65 -7.27
C ARG A 144 1.76 -4.73 -8.23
N GLY A 145 1.90 -4.43 -9.51
CA GLY A 145 1.90 -5.36 -10.62
C GLY A 145 3.25 -5.27 -11.32
N SER A 146 3.27 -5.06 -12.63
CA SER A 146 4.49 -4.72 -13.39
C SER A 146 5.10 -3.40 -12.93
N TYR A 147 4.27 -2.51 -12.42
CA TYR A 147 4.65 -1.20 -11.88
C TYR A 147 4.04 -1.00 -10.49
N LEU A 148 4.58 -0.02 -9.78
CA LEU A 148 4.03 0.43 -8.51
C LEU A 148 3.01 1.54 -8.78
N HIS A 149 1.84 1.42 -8.13
CA HIS A 149 0.77 2.40 -8.24
C HIS A 149 0.36 2.85 -6.84
N LEU A 150 0.26 4.15 -6.68
CA LEU A 150 -0.35 4.77 -5.51
C LEU A 150 -1.74 5.24 -5.91
N GLY A 151 -2.74 4.83 -5.16
CA GLY A 151 -4.10 5.24 -5.39
C GLY A 151 -4.76 5.71 -4.11
N MET A 152 -5.81 6.49 -4.28
CA MET A 152 -6.59 7.03 -3.18
C MET A 152 -8.04 7.24 -3.57
N SER A 153 -8.90 7.12 -2.58
CA SER A 153 -10.29 7.57 -2.63
C SER A 153 -10.52 8.40 -1.37
N LEU A 154 -10.38 9.72 -1.50
CA LEU A 154 -10.42 10.67 -0.41
C LEU A 154 -11.65 11.55 -0.50
N ASN A 155 -12.25 11.85 0.65
CA ASN A 155 -13.29 12.82 0.81
C ASN A 155 -12.77 13.98 1.65
N TYR A 156 -12.96 15.20 1.17
CA TYR A 156 -12.65 16.41 1.92
C TYR A 156 -13.91 17.25 2.11
N GLN A 157 -14.35 17.40 3.36
CA GLN A 157 -15.48 18.23 3.74
C GLN A 157 -14.98 19.54 4.33
N THR A 158 -15.51 20.67 3.85
CA THR A 158 -15.12 21.98 4.35
C THR A 158 -16.31 22.92 4.48
N SER A 159 -16.32 23.71 5.55
CA SER A 159 -17.27 24.82 5.71
C SER A 159 -16.93 26.04 4.85
N ASN A 160 -15.70 26.10 4.35
CA ASN A 160 -15.19 27.20 3.53
C ASN A 160 -14.68 26.65 2.19
N PRO A 161 -15.57 26.30 1.24
CA PRO A 161 -15.15 25.85 -0.08
C PRO A 161 -14.37 26.96 -0.81
N PRO A 162 -13.49 26.60 -1.77
CA PRO A 162 -12.79 27.57 -2.59
C PRO A 162 -13.74 28.55 -3.27
N SER A 163 -13.39 29.83 -3.29
CA SER A 163 -14.29 30.91 -3.77
C SER A 163 -14.69 30.77 -5.24
N GLY A 164 -13.84 30.12 -6.07
CA GLY A 164 -14.13 29.87 -7.48
C GLY A 164 -15.04 28.65 -7.74
N LEU A 165 -15.35 27.87 -6.70
CA LEU A 165 -16.31 26.76 -6.79
C LEU A 165 -17.65 27.20 -6.23
N ALA A 166 -18.70 27.12 -7.03
CA ALA A 166 -20.07 27.45 -6.60
C ALA A 166 -20.62 26.35 -5.69
N ALA A 167 -19.92 26.09 -4.57
CA ALA A 167 -20.24 25.02 -3.64
C ALA A 167 -20.70 25.59 -2.29
N PRO A 168 -21.79 25.08 -1.69
CA PRO A 168 -22.23 25.54 -0.37
C PRO A 168 -21.26 25.07 0.74
N PRO A 169 -21.27 25.75 1.91
CA PRO A 169 -20.57 25.28 3.10
C PRO A 169 -20.97 23.85 3.46
N GLY A 170 -19.99 23.02 3.87
CA GLY A 170 -20.22 21.63 4.21
C GLY A 170 -20.17 20.65 3.02
N THR A 171 -19.94 21.16 1.82
CA THR A 171 -19.74 20.30 0.63
C THR A 171 -18.62 19.29 0.86
N VAL A 172 -18.87 18.06 0.43
CA VAL A 172 -17.88 16.98 0.39
C VAL A 172 -17.32 16.85 -1.03
N PHE A 173 -16.03 17.04 -1.16
CA PHE A 173 -15.30 16.89 -2.43
C PHE A 173 -14.63 15.51 -2.45
N ASN A 174 -14.78 14.77 -3.55
CA ASN A 174 -14.21 13.43 -3.70
C ASN A 174 -13.10 13.42 -4.72
N LEU A 175 -11.94 12.89 -4.33
CA LEU A 175 -10.79 12.63 -5.19
C LEU A 175 -10.56 11.12 -5.25
N THR A 176 -10.81 10.51 -6.39
CA THR A 176 -10.58 9.08 -6.62
C THR A 176 -9.68 8.90 -7.82
N GLU A 177 -8.40 8.65 -7.55
CA GLU A 177 -7.36 8.52 -8.56
C GLU A 177 -6.36 7.43 -8.21
N SER A 178 -5.69 6.89 -9.24
CA SER A 178 -4.57 5.97 -9.09
C SER A 178 -3.53 6.22 -10.16
N HIS A 179 -2.31 6.51 -9.75
CA HIS A 179 -1.20 6.82 -10.64
C HIS A 179 -0.06 5.82 -10.50
N ARG A 180 0.58 5.50 -11.63
CA ARG A 180 1.88 4.85 -11.61
C ARG A 180 2.88 5.80 -10.96
N VAL A 181 3.55 5.34 -9.89
CA VAL A 181 4.55 6.14 -9.18
C VAL A 181 5.97 5.67 -9.49
N ARG A 182 6.90 6.61 -9.49
CA ARG A 182 8.35 6.37 -9.58
C ARG A 182 9.01 6.75 -8.28
N PHE A 183 10.01 6.00 -7.88
CA PHE A 183 10.76 6.32 -6.67
C PHE A 183 11.41 7.69 -6.72
N ARG A 184 11.34 8.42 -5.63
CA ARG A 184 11.92 9.75 -5.45
C ARG A 184 11.43 10.79 -6.46
N THR A 185 10.27 10.55 -7.05
CA THR A 185 9.59 11.48 -7.96
C THR A 185 8.28 11.88 -7.33
N LEU A 186 8.01 13.18 -7.32
CA LEU A 186 6.73 13.69 -6.84
C LEU A 186 5.61 13.23 -7.78
N SER A 187 4.53 12.78 -7.19
CA SER A 187 3.26 12.50 -7.87
C SER A 187 2.21 13.46 -7.35
N TYR A 188 1.38 13.96 -8.24
CA TYR A 188 0.34 14.92 -7.92
C TYR A 188 -1.02 14.33 -8.24
N PHE A 189 -1.96 14.47 -7.30
CA PHE A 189 -3.36 14.07 -7.42
C PHE A 189 -4.19 15.34 -7.25
N ASP A 190 -5.06 15.59 -8.20
CA ASP A 190 -5.70 16.88 -8.34
C ASP A 190 -7.21 16.84 -8.21
N HIS A 191 -7.72 17.80 -7.47
CA HIS A 191 -9.12 18.14 -7.40
C HIS A 191 -9.24 19.68 -7.23
N PRO A 192 -10.23 20.37 -7.86
CA PRO A 192 -10.34 21.82 -7.75
C PRO A 192 -10.40 22.38 -6.33
N ALA A 193 -10.91 21.61 -5.37
CA ALA A 193 -10.99 22.04 -3.98
C ALA A 193 -9.74 21.72 -3.14
N TYR A 194 -8.99 20.70 -3.51
CA TYR A 194 -7.80 20.23 -2.78
C TYR A 194 -6.93 19.34 -3.63
N GLY A 195 -5.69 19.16 -3.24
CA GLY A 195 -4.76 18.27 -3.92
C GLY A 195 -3.91 17.48 -2.95
N VAL A 196 -3.21 16.48 -3.49
CA VAL A 196 -2.26 15.66 -2.75
C VAL A 196 -0.94 15.59 -3.50
N ILE A 197 0.15 15.95 -2.84
CA ILE A 197 1.51 15.69 -3.32
C ILE A 197 2.02 14.46 -2.59
N ALA A 198 2.50 13.50 -3.37
CA ALA A 198 2.98 12.23 -2.87
C ALA A 198 4.42 11.95 -3.26
N LEU A 199 5.17 11.39 -2.34
CA LEU A 199 6.51 10.85 -2.55
C LEU A 199 6.55 9.39 -2.12
N VAL A 200 7.04 8.52 -3.00
CA VAL A 200 7.28 7.11 -2.68
C VAL A 200 8.76 6.81 -2.79
N THR A 201 9.32 6.25 -1.71
CA THR A 201 10.73 5.83 -1.66
C THR A 201 10.83 4.36 -1.24
N PRO A 202 11.91 3.65 -1.61
CA PRO A 202 12.18 2.35 -1.02
C PRO A 202 12.30 2.51 0.50
N GLY A 203 11.54 1.69 1.24
CA GLY A 203 11.67 1.62 2.69
C GLY A 203 12.89 0.78 3.06
N ASN A 204 13.55 1.12 4.15
CA ASN A 204 14.50 0.20 4.76
C ASN A 204 13.69 -0.94 5.38
N ALA A 205 14.05 -2.20 5.05
CA ALA A 205 13.54 -3.31 5.82
C ALA A 205 13.90 -3.02 7.29
N ALA A 206 12.89 -3.05 8.17
CA ALA A 206 13.17 -2.94 9.59
C ALA A 206 14.19 -4.04 9.90
N THR A 207 15.40 -3.64 10.26
CA THR A 207 16.42 -4.55 10.79
C THR A 207 15.79 -5.04 12.08
N GLY A 208 15.17 -6.23 12.04
CA GLY A 208 14.62 -6.88 13.22
C GLY A 208 15.73 -6.94 14.23
N GLY A 209 15.59 -6.16 15.29
CA GLY A 209 16.46 -6.26 16.45
C GLY A 209 16.41 -7.69 16.96
N ARG A 210 17.58 -8.31 17.00
CA ARG A 210 17.81 -9.57 17.72
C ARG A 210 17.70 -9.33 19.20
#